data_34c57d37c2b713ff4a582ae9d75c8e03
#
_entry.id   34c57d37c2b713ff4a582ae9d75c8e03
#
_cell.length_a   1.000
_cell.length_b   1.000
_cell.length_c   1.000
_cell.angle_alpha   90.00
_cell.angle_beta   90.00
_cell.angle_gamma   90.00
#
_symmetry.space_group_name_H-M   'P 1'
#
loop_
_entity.id
_entity.type
_entity.pdbx_description
1 polymer ?
#
loop_
_entity_poly.entity_id
_entity_poly.type
_entity_poly.pdbx_seq_one_letter_code
_entity_poly.pdbx_strand_id
1 'polypeptide(L)'
;MNGERNKRRKWGLRFVILLLTLGFLMPAPAPVMAASGDNIFWAGMGLFSLLGAGAIAYAVWEKSRPDQPRLLNGEFYAGGYLGAAFTPSQNLRYSDGFILNDGLTRTSQGSATLFSNQFNTSLTGGVKLGYFFHSIPYLGLEGESSVNNSYVNRRSLSTSRPIQGASQVAVPNDFWINWTTALHIVGRYGFLPDKEVPFGRLQPYVGIGPAIIVLYEEVDSAKNFGIDVMAGVRYMFTKHIGAFVEYKYNHHWGAEIEAHPFYLPNGAEGRGTAQLDFDCHKVVMGVAYHW
;
A
#
# COMPACT_ATOMS: atom_id res chain seq x y z
N MET A 1 3.75 35.07 -26.22
CA MET A 1 4.28 34.24 -25.10
C MET A 1 3.22 33.71 -24.12
N ASN A 2 2.03 34.30 -24.01
CA ASN A 2 0.99 33.83 -23.08
C ASN A 2 0.22 32.56 -23.51
N GLY A 3 0.13 32.26 -24.80
CA GLY A 3 -0.64 31.13 -25.31
C GLY A 3 0.00 29.75 -25.07
N GLU A 4 1.34 29.65 -25.11
CA GLU A 4 2.04 28.40 -24.87
C GLU A 4 2.07 27.98 -23.37
N ARG A 5 2.15 28.96 -22.46
CA ARG A 5 2.04 28.69 -21.01
C ARG A 5 0.69 28.10 -20.64
N ASN A 6 -0.38 28.60 -21.26
CA ASN A 6 -1.74 28.14 -21.01
C ASN A 6 -1.97 26.72 -21.58
N LYS A 7 -1.34 26.39 -22.71
CA LYS A 7 -1.37 25.06 -23.31
C LYS A 7 -0.66 24.00 -22.43
N ARG A 8 0.56 24.29 -21.96
CA ARG A 8 1.33 23.40 -21.07
C ARG A 8 0.60 23.18 -19.73
N ARG A 9 -0.08 24.20 -19.21
CA ARG A 9 -0.86 24.14 -17.95
C ARG A 9 -2.09 23.22 -18.09
N LYS A 10 -2.77 23.24 -19.24
CA LYS A 10 -3.91 22.34 -19.53
C LYS A 10 -3.47 20.90 -19.75
N TRP A 11 -2.29 20.65 -20.28
CA TRP A 11 -1.73 19.31 -20.45
C TRP A 11 -1.30 18.68 -19.11
N GLY A 12 -0.67 19.45 -18.24
CA GLY A 12 -0.30 18.97 -16.88
C GLY A 12 -1.53 18.54 -16.07
N LEU A 13 -2.60 19.35 -16.08
CA LEU A 13 -3.84 19.02 -15.37
C LEU A 13 -4.52 17.77 -15.96
N ARG A 14 -4.55 17.63 -17.29
CA ARG A 14 -5.10 16.45 -17.97
C ARG A 14 -4.30 15.19 -17.69
N PHE A 15 -2.98 15.30 -17.59
CA PHE A 15 -2.10 14.18 -17.26
C PHE A 15 -2.30 13.72 -15.79
N VAL A 16 -2.46 14.66 -14.86
CA VAL A 16 -2.77 14.36 -13.45
C VAL A 16 -4.13 13.67 -13.33
N ILE A 17 -5.15 14.20 -14.01
CA ILE A 17 -6.48 13.58 -14.02
C ILE A 17 -6.42 12.19 -14.67
N LEU A 18 -5.66 12.00 -15.74
CA LEU A 18 -5.49 10.71 -16.40
C LEU A 18 -4.79 9.68 -15.49
N LEU A 19 -3.73 10.07 -14.78
CA LEU A 19 -3.04 9.19 -13.84
C LEU A 19 -3.92 8.83 -12.63
N LEU A 20 -4.67 9.78 -12.10
CA LEU A 20 -5.64 9.53 -11.03
C LEU A 20 -6.76 8.60 -11.51
N THR A 21 -7.31 8.84 -12.73
CA THR A 21 -8.32 7.96 -13.30
C THR A 21 -7.78 6.57 -13.62
N LEU A 22 -6.55 6.43 -14.09
CA LEU A 22 -5.92 5.12 -14.32
C LEU A 22 -5.64 4.39 -13.01
N GLY A 23 -5.25 5.09 -11.94
CA GLY A 23 -5.08 4.48 -10.61
C GLY A 23 -6.40 4.00 -9.99
N PHE A 24 -7.53 4.66 -10.32
CA PHE A 24 -8.87 4.28 -9.87
C PHE A 24 -9.60 3.32 -10.83
N LEU A 25 -9.18 3.24 -12.10
CA LEU A 25 -9.76 2.39 -13.14
C LEU A 25 -9.07 1.03 -13.29
N MET A 26 -8.10 0.68 -12.44
CA MET A 26 -7.67 -0.71 -12.39
C MET A 26 -8.91 -1.54 -12.00
N PRO A 27 -9.34 -2.50 -12.82
CA PRO A 27 -10.53 -3.28 -12.54
C PRO A 27 -10.32 -3.94 -11.19
N ALA A 28 -11.15 -3.54 -10.22
CA ALA A 28 -11.28 -4.34 -9.01
C ALA A 28 -11.71 -5.72 -9.49
N PRO A 29 -11.02 -6.80 -9.10
CA PRO A 29 -11.50 -8.14 -9.40
C PRO A 29 -12.93 -8.25 -8.90
N ALA A 30 -13.74 -9.01 -9.62
CA ALA A 30 -15.14 -9.20 -9.28
C ALA A 30 -15.27 -9.53 -7.79
N PRO A 31 -16.18 -8.86 -7.06
CA PRO A 31 -16.31 -9.07 -5.63
C PRO A 31 -16.76 -10.51 -5.37
N VAL A 32 -15.89 -11.32 -4.82
CA VAL A 32 -16.30 -12.49 -4.06
C VAL A 32 -16.89 -11.91 -2.76
N MET A 33 -18.17 -12.13 -2.53
CA MET A 33 -18.92 -11.56 -1.42
C MET A 33 -18.42 -12.11 -0.08
N ALA A 34 -17.61 -11.35 0.63
CA ALA A 34 -17.39 -11.50 2.05
C ALA A 34 -18.36 -10.56 2.79
N ALA A 35 -19.26 -11.11 3.57
CA ALA A 35 -20.54 -10.48 3.91
C ALA A 35 -20.52 -9.40 5.01
N SER A 36 -19.44 -9.04 5.70
CA SER A 36 -19.51 -8.07 6.81
C SER A 36 -18.45 -6.93 6.80
N GLY A 37 -17.35 -7.08 6.10
CA GLY A 37 -16.31 -6.04 5.97
C GLY A 37 -16.56 -5.01 4.85
N ASP A 38 -17.38 -5.37 3.87
CA ASP A 38 -17.57 -4.59 2.64
C ASP A 38 -18.10 -3.17 2.87
N ASN A 39 -19.04 -2.98 3.80
CA ASN A 39 -19.62 -1.66 4.05
C ASN A 39 -18.60 -0.69 4.66
N ILE A 40 -17.73 -1.15 5.54
CA ILE A 40 -16.66 -0.35 6.17
C ILE A 40 -15.61 -0.03 5.12
N PHE A 41 -15.25 -1.00 4.28
CA PHE A 41 -14.34 -0.80 3.17
C PHE A 41 -14.84 0.27 2.19
N TRP A 42 -16.08 0.16 1.70
CA TRP A 42 -16.66 1.13 0.77
C TRP A 42 -16.85 2.52 1.37
N ALA A 43 -17.25 2.60 2.66
CA ALA A 43 -17.33 3.87 3.37
C ALA A 43 -15.96 4.53 3.49
N GLY A 44 -14.93 3.74 3.79
CA GLY A 44 -13.56 4.21 3.84
C GLY A 44 -13.01 4.61 2.46
N MET A 45 -13.32 3.86 1.39
CA MET A 45 -12.99 4.23 0.01
C MET A 45 -13.63 5.58 -0.35
N GLY A 46 -14.88 5.79 0.02
CA GLY A 46 -15.58 7.06 -0.16
C GLY A 46 -14.88 8.20 0.57
N LEU A 47 -14.55 8.03 1.84
CA LEU A 47 -13.84 9.02 2.64
C LEU A 47 -12.44 9.32 2.08
N PHE A 48 -11.69 8.28 1.71
CA PHE A 48 -10.36 8.39 1.11
C PHE A 48 -10.41 9.17 -0.21
N SER A 49 -11.39 8.88 -1.06
CA SER A 49 -11.59 9.57 -2.34
C SER A 49 -11.97 11.03 -2.14
N LEU A 50 -12.84 11.34 -1.16
CA LEU A 50 -13.23 12.69 -0.81
C LEU A 50 -12.06 13.52 -0.26
N LEU A 51 -11.27 12.93 0.64
CA LEU A 51 -10.07 13.59 1.20
C LEU A 51 -9.02 13.83 0.10
N GLY A 52 -8.77 12.85 -0.75
CA GLY A 52 -7.85 12.96 -1.87
C GLY A 52 -8.30 14.03 -2.88
N ALA A 53 -9.56 14.01 -3.30
CA ALA A 53 -10.13 15.01 -4.20
C ALA A 53 -10.14 16.41 -3.58
N GLY A 54 -10.49 16.53 -2.29
CA GLY A 54 -10.46 17.79 -1.55
C GLY A 54 -9.05 18.37 -1.44
N ALA A 55 -8.05 17.54 -1.15
CA ALA A 55 -6.66 17.94 -1.09
C ALA A 55 -6.13 18.44 -2.44
N ILE A 56 -6.46 17.73 -3.53
CA ILE A 56 -6.10 18.14 -4.89
C ILE A 56 -6.79 19.46 -5.28
N ALA A 57 -8.10 19.58 -4.99
CA ALA A 57 -8.84 20.80 -5.26
C ALA A 57 -8.27 21.99 -4.49
N TYR A 58 -7.92 21.80 -3.21
CA TYR A 58 -7.27 22.83 -2.40
C TYR A 58 -5.89 23.24 -2.96
N ALA A 59 -5.05 22.26 -3.32
CA ALA A 59 -3.74 22.50 -3.90
C ALA A 59 -3.81 23.27 -5.23
N VAL A 60 -4.77 22.90 -6.09
CA VAL A 60 -5.03 23.61 -7.36
C VAL A 60 -5.53 25.03 -7.12
N TRP A 61 -6.45 25.22 -6.17
CA TRP A 61 -6.97 26.52 -5.80
C TRP A 61 -5.89 27.41 -5.18
N GLU A 62 -5.09 26.92 -4.25
CA GLU A 62 -3.97 27.64 -3.64
C GLU A 62 -2.98 28.11 -4.73
N LYS A 63 -2.60 27.20 -5.65
CA LYS A 63 -1.69 27.52 -6.77
C LYS A 63 -2.27 28.51 -7.77
N SER A 64 -3.58 28.67 -7.80
CA SER A 64 -4.30 29.58 -8.72
C SER A 64 -4.46 31.01 -8.20
N ARG A 65 -4.16 31.26 -6.92
CA ARG A 65 -4.28 32.60 -6.29
C ARG A 65 -3.23 33.57 -6.86
N PRO A 66 -3.62 34.72 -7.41
CA PRO A 66 -2.68 35.67 -8.01
C PRO A 66 -1.93 36.55 -7.00
N ASP A 67 -2.42 36.67 -5.76
CA ASP A 67 -2.10 37.80 -4.85
C ASP A 67 -1.14 37.50 -3.71
N GLN A 68 -0.47 36.33 -3.70
CA GLN A 68 0.50 36.01 -2.64
C GLN A 68 1.95 36.27 -3.07
N PRO A 69 2.79 36.90 -2.23
CA PRO A 69 4.21 37.05 -2.54
C PRO A 69 4.86 35.65 -2.63
N ARG A 70 5.36 35.35 -3.82
CA ARG A 70 5.90 34.03 -4.22
C ARG A 70 7.31 33.83 -3.70
N LEU A 71 7.47 33.66 -2.40
CA LEU A 71 8.75 33.25 -1.82
C LEU A 71 9.12 31.81 -2.17
N LEU A 72 8.14 30.91 -2.20
CA LEU A 72 8.23 29.54 -2.72
C LEU A 72 6.89 29.19 -3.36
N ASN A 73 6.88 28.81 -4.63
CA ASN A 73 5.66 28.33 -5.28
C ASN A 73 5.31 26.94 -4.73
N GLY A 74 4.02 26.69 -4.46
CA GLY A 74 3.53 25.34 -4.20
C GLY A 74 4.01 24.40 -5.31
N GLU A 75 4.45 23.20 -4.93
CA GLU A 75 5.21 22.27 -5.77
C GLU A 75 4.45 20.97 -5.92
N PHE A 76 4.01 20.67 -7.14
CA PHE A 76 3.54 19.33 -7.49
C PHE A 76 4.72 18.44 -7.86
N TYR A 77 4.60 17.16 -7.57
CA TYR A 77 5.53 16.16 -8.07
C TYR A 77 4.83 14.85 -8.40
N ALA A 78 5.41 14.11 -9.33
CA ALA A 78 5.06 12.74 -9.65
C ALA A 78 6.31 11.90 -9.63
N GLY A 79 6.23 10.70 -9.08
CA GLY A 79 7.37 9.80 -8.97
C GLY A 79 7.00 8.36 -9.22
N GLY A 80 8.01 7.56 -9.57
CA GLY A 80 7.91 6.12 -9.66
C GLY A 80 9.12 5.48 -8.99
N TYR A 81 8.94 4.28 -8.47
CA TYR A 81 9.98 3.56 -7.75
C TYR A 81 9.89 2.05 -7.91
N LEU A 82 11.01 1.39 -7.63
CA LEU A 82 11.15 -0.06 -7.49
C LEU A 82 11.96 -0.35 -6.23
N GLY A 83 11.80 -1.56 -5.68
CA GLY A 83 12.53 -1.97 -4.50
C GLY A 83 12.21 -3.37 -4.04
N ALA A 84 12.57 -3.66 -2.80
CA ALA A 84 12.34 -4.94 -2.14
C ALA A 84 11.31 -4.78 -1.01
N ALA A 85 10.44 -5.78 -0.89
CA ALA A 85 9.47 -5.91 0.19
C ALA A 85 9.81 -7.12 1.06
N PHE A 86 9.70 -6.92 2.38
CA PHE A 86 10.01 -7.91 3.41
C PHE A 86 8.78 -8.05 4.29
N THR A 87 8.13 -9.21 4.23
CA THR A 87 6.97 -9.53 5.05
C THR A 87 7.44 -10.43 6.19
N PRO A 88 7.36 -10.01 7.46
CA PRO A 88 7.64 -10.87 8.60
C PRO A 88 6.74 -12.10 8.63
N SER A 89 7.11 -13.10 9.42
CA SER A 89 6.26 -14.27 9.63
C SER A 89 4.92 -13.85 10.25
N GLN A 90 3.83 -14.34 9.68
CA GLN A 90 2.46 -14.05 10.14
C GLN A 90 1.83 -15.30 10.76
N ASN A 91 0.89 -15.10 11.69
CA ASN A 91 0.09 -16.17 12.25
C ASN A 91 -1.28 -16.20 11.56
N LEU A 92 -1.69 -17.37 11.08
CA LEU A 92 -3.01 -17.58 10.49
C LEU A 92 -3.97 -18.07 11.59
N ARG A 93 -4.96 -17.26 11.94
CA ARG A 93 -5.93 -17.57 13.00
C ARG A 93 -7.25 -18.01 12.37
N TYR A 94 -7.63 -19.22 12.58
CA TYR A 94 -8.96 -19.75 12.20
C TYR A 94 -9.91 -19.59 13.39
N SER A 95 -10.41 -18.38 13.64
CA SER A 95 -11.23 -18.02 14.81
C SER A 95 -12.58 -18.73 14.81
N ASP A 96 -13.21 -18.83 13.65
CA ASP A 96 -14.51 -19.49 13.47
C ASP A 96 -14.40 -20.99 13.24
N GLY A 97 -13.17 -21.53 13.37
CA GLY A 97 -12.84 -22.91 13.09
C GLY A 97 -12.58 -23.18 11.60
N PHE A 98 -12.54 -24.44 11.25
CA PHE A 98 -12.25 -24.92 9.90
C PHE A 98 -12.89 -26.27 9.68
N ILE A 99 -13.00 -26.68 8.41
CA ILE A 99 -13.50 -27.98 8.01
C ILE A 99 -12.32 -28.87 7.64
N LEU A 100 -12.27 -30.06 8.24
CA LEU A 100 -11.36 -31.12 7.83
C LEU A 100 -12.08 -32.08 6.88
N ASN A 101 -11.44 -32.41 5.77
CA ASN A 101 -11.86 -33.37 4.80
C ASN A 101 -10.78 -34.46 4.65
N ASP A 102 -11.09 -35.70 5.00
CA ASP A 102 -10.20 -36.85 4.89
C ASP A 102 -10.45 -37.70 3.64
N GLY A 103 -11.27 -37.17 2.72
CA GLY A 103 -11.69 -37.87 1.52
C GLY A 103 -12.96 -38.74 1.69
N LEU A 104 -13.35 -39.07 2.90
CA LEU A 104 -14.54 -39.84 3.22
C LEU A 104 -15.56 -39.01 4.01
N THR A 105 -15.09 -38.21 4.94
CA THR A 105 -15.91 -37.42 5.84
C THR A 105 -15.46 -35.95 5.86
N ARG A 106 -16.43 -35.07 6.17
CA ARG A 106 -16.17 -33.66 6.46
C ARG A 106 -16.55 -33.37 7.90
N THR A 107 -15.58 -32.93 8.72
CA THR A 107 -15.79 -32.65 10.12
C THR A 107 -15.48 -31.18 10.41
N SER A 108 -16.42 -30.51 11.09
CA SER A 108 -16.14 -29.16 11.62
C SER A 108 -15.18 -29.25 12.81
N GLN A 109 -14.19 -28.37 12.83
CA GLN A 109 -13.21 -28.23 13.88
C GLN A 109 -13.35 -26.85 14.53
N GLY A 110 -13.04 -26.76 15.82
CA GLY A 110 -12.98 -25.48 16.52
C GLY A 110 -11.79 -24.62 16.09
N SER A 111 -11.64 -23.46 16.70
CA SER A 111 -10.57 -22.49 16.39
C SER A 111 -9.18 -23.08 16.54
N ALA A 112 -8.28 -22.65 15.69
CA ALA A 112 -6.85 -22.96 15.78
C ALA A 112 -6.02 -21.82 15.20
N THR A 113 -4.74 -21.72 15.62
CA THR A 113 -3.78 -20.79 15.02
C THR A 113 -2.62 -21.60 14.43
N LEU A 114 -2.25 -21.29 13.20
CA LEU A 114 -1.03 -21.79 12.57
C LEU A 114 0.04 -20.72 12.73
N PHE A 115 1.16 -21.07 13.33
CA PHE A 115 2.21 -20.13 13.70
C PHE A 115 3.30 -20.02 12.63
N SER A 116 3.80 -18.79 12.46
CA SER A 116 5.01 -18.50 11.70
C SER A 116 4.94 -18.83 10.22
N ASN A 117 3.83 -18.50 9.55
CA ASN A 117 3.78 -18.51 8.10
C ASN A 117 4.75 -17.45 7.56
N GLN A 118 5.83 -17.89 6.90
CA GLN A 118 6.94 -17.03 6.45
C GLN A 118 6.78 -16.72 4.97
N PHE A 119 7.06 -15.47 4.65
CA PHE A 119 7.07 -14.95 3.30
C PHE A 119 8.49 -14.74 2.80
N ASN A 120 8.72 -14.96 1.53
CA ASN A 120 10.00 -14.66 0.90
C ASN A 120 10.09 -13.15 0.64
N THR A 121 11.33 -12.63 0.61
CA THR A 121 11.60 -11.28 0.10
C THR A 121 11.10 -11.17 -1.33
N SER A 122 10.42 -10.09 -1.65
CA SER A 122 9.75 -9.89 -2.93
C SER A 122 10.10 -8.56 -3.58
N LEU A 123 9.85 -8.44 -4.88
CA LEU A 123 9.94 -7.19 -5.59
C LEU A 123 8.71 -6.33 -5.29
N THR A 124 8.92 -5.03 -5.11
CA THR A 124 7.85 -4.03 -5.00
C THR A 124 8.06 -2.90 -5.99
N GLY A 125 6.97 -2.30 -6.43
CA GLY A 125 7.01 -1.10 -7.27
C GLY A 125 5.77 -0.27 -7.07
N GLY A 126 5.87 1.03 -7.36
CA GLY A 126 4.75 1.94 -7.18
C GLY A 126 4.95 3.29 -7.84
N VAL A 127 3.87 4.06 -7.80
CA VAL A 127 3.80 5.43 -8.27
C VAL A 127 3.26 6.33 -7.18
N LYS A 128 3.70 7.59 -7.18
CA LYS A 128 3.27 8.59 -6.22
C LYS A 128 3.02 9.93 -6.88
N LEU A 129 2.06 10.66 -6.35
CA LEU A 129 1.72 12.02 -6.71
C LEU A 129 1.61 12.84 -5.44
N GLY A 130 2.27 14.00 -5.39
CA GLY A 130 2.21 14.81 -4.20
C GLY A 130 2.21 16.31 -4.50
N TYR A 131 1.87 17.05 -3.47
CA TYR A 131 1.87 18.50 -3.48
C TYR A 131 2.38 19.04 -2.16
N PHE A 132 3.42 19.88 -2.20
CA PHE A 132 3.86 20.67 -1.06
C PHE A 132 3.20 22.04 -1.07
N PHE A 133 2.67 22.44 0.08
CA PHE A 133 1.90 23.69 0.18
C PHE A 133 2.79 24.91 -0.03
N HIS A 134 2.24 25.91 -0.71
CA HIS A 134 2.93 27.18 -0.92
C HIS A 134 3.19 27.94 0.39
N SER A 135 2.19 27.98 1.27
CA SER A 135 2.25 28.66 2.56
C SER A 135 3.13 27.96 3.59
N ILE A 136 3.27 26.63 3.47
CA ILE A 136 4.03 25.77 4.39
C ILE A 136 4.83 24.76 3.56
N PRO A 137 5.98 25.16 2.98
CA PRO A 137 6.72 24.30 2.05
C PRO A 137 7.34 23.06 2.68
N TYR A 138 7.34 22.97 4.00
CA TYR A 138 7.77 21.78 4.76
C TYR A 138 6.69 20.71 4.83
N LEU A 139 5.44 21.02 4.52
CA LEU A 139 4.28 20.15 4.64
C LEU A 139 3.67 19.91 3.27
N GLY A 140 3.25 18.68 3.01
CA GLY A 140 2.60 18.29 1.78
C GLY A 140 1.64 17.13 1.97
N LEU A 141 0.95 16.80 0.89
CA LEU A 141 0.12 15.62 0.75
C LEU A 141 0.65 14.77 -0.39
N GLU A 142 0.66 13.46 -0.21
CA GLU A 142 1.09 12.49 -1.21
C GLU A 142 0.09 11.36 -1.31
N GLY A 143 -0.44 11.12 -2.49
CA GLY A 143 -1.16 9.90 -2.84
C GLY A 143 -0.20 8.90 -3.48
N GLU A 144 -0.28 7.65 -3.06
CA GLU A 144 0.58 6.60 -3.55
C GLU A 144 -0.21 5.34 -3.86
N SER A 145 0.23 4.60 -4.89
CA SER A 145 -0.25 3.25 -5.17
C SER A 145 0.93 2.34 -5.45
N SER A 146 1.00 1.21 -4.76
CA SER A 146 2.10 0.24 -4.85
C SER A 146 1.61 -1.19 -4.86
N VAL A 147 2.41 -2.05 -5.48
CA VAL A 147 2.19 -3.49 -5.55
C VAL A 147 3.47 -4.21 -5.13
N ASN A 148 3.32 -5.26 -4.35
CA ASN A 148 4.36 -6.26 -4.15
C ASN A 148 3.75 -7.66 -4.17
N ASN A 149 4.52 -8.62 -4.67
CA ASN A 149 4.18 -10.03 -4.63
C ASN A 149 5.00 -10.71 -3.53
N SER A 150 4.38 -11.64 -2.82
CA SER A 150 5.02 -12.39 -1.74
C SER A 150 4.76 -13.88 -1.98
N TYR A 151 5.84 -14.67 -1.95
CA TYR A 151 5.76 -16.12 -2.11
C TYR A 151 5.89 -16.79 -0.75
N VAL A 152 5.03 -17.75 -0.51
CA VAL A 152 5.11 -18.70 0.61
C VAL A 152 5.58 -20.03 0.06
N ASN A 153 6.72 -20.53 0.55
CA ASN A 153 7.18 -21.85 0.17
C ASN A 153 6.48 -22.92 1.02
N ARG A 154 6.26 -24.10 0.46
CA ARG A 154 5.74 -25.28 1.16
C ARG A 154 6.55 -25.53 2.43
N ARG A 155 5.85 -25.66 3.57
CA ARG A 155 6.46 -25.90 4.90
C ARG A 155 5.48 -26.51 5.87
N SER A 156 6.01 -26.95 7.03
CA SER A 156 5.21 -27.35 8.18
C SER A 156 5.10 -26.19 9.15
N LEU A 157 3.87 -25.89 9.59
CA LEU A 157 3.55 -24.88 10.60
C LEU A 157 3.10 -25.57 11.87
N SER A 158 3.52 -25.03 13.02
CA SER A 158 3.03 -25.48 14.33
C SER A 158 1.61 -24.99 14.57
N THR A 159 0.80 -25.76 15.28
CA THR A 159 -0.58 -25.42 15.60
C THR A 159 -0.73 -25.09 17.07
N SER A 160 -1.65 -24.19 17.43
CA SER A 160 -1.94 -23.81 18.82
C SER A 160 -2.52 -24.95 19.66
N ARG A 161 -3.09 -25.96 19.02
CA ARG A 161 -3.60 -27.20 19.63
C ARG A 161 -3.42 -28.35 18.64
N PRO A 162 -3.32 -29.60 19.11
CA PRO A 162 -3.31 -30.74 18.20
C PRO A 162 -4.60 -30.82 17.37
N ILE A 163 -4.45 -31.01 16.06
CA ILE A 163 -5.55 -31.23 15.13
C ILE A 163 -5.51 -32.72 14.74
N GLN A 164 -6.50 -33.48 15.16
CA GLN A 164 -6.50 -34.96 15.05
C GLN A 164 -5.18 -35.60 15.55
N GLY A 165 -4.62 -35.08 16.64
CA GLY A 165 -3.36 -35.55 17.22
C GLY A 165 -2.08 -34.97 16.60
N ALA A 166 -2.16 -34.25 15.46
CA ALA A 166 -1.03 -33.61 14.82
C ALA A 166 -0.77 -32.22 15.44
N SER A 167 0.45 -31.96 15.87
CA SER A 167 0.92 -30.64 16.35
C SER A 167 1.49 -29.76 15.24
N GLN A 168 1.61 -30.29 14.03
CA GLN A 168 2.08 -29.59 12.85
C GLN A 168 1.20 -29.93 11.64
N VAL A 169 1.05 -28.95 10.74
CA VAL A 169 0.35 -29.10 9.48
C VAL A 169 1.23 -28.59 8.34
N ALA A 170 1.08 -29.16 7.16
CA ALA A 170 1.79 -28.70 5.98
C ALA A 170 0.94 -27.67 5.23
N VAL A 171 1.54 -26.53 4.87
CA VAL A 171 0.95 -25.57 3.94
C VAL A 171 1.64 -25.71 2.57
N PRO A 172 0.90 -25.59 1.45
CA PRO A 172 1.48 -25.66 0.12
C PRO A 172 2.30 -24.42 -0.22
N ASN A 173 2.88 -24.42 -1.41
CA ASN A 173 3.36 -23.17 -2.01
C ASN A 173 2.17 -22.25 -2.28
N ASP A 174 2.37 -20.97 -2.08
CA ASP A 174 1.32 -19.99 -2.23
C ASP A 174 1.89 -18.68 -2.79
N PHE A 175 1.04 -17.90 -3.45
CA PHE A 175 1.40 -16.64 -4.07
C PHE A 175 0.43 -15.54 -3.66
N TRP A 176 0.95 -14.53 -3.00
CA TRP A 176 0.17 -13.41 -2.47
C TRP A 176 0.57 -12.12 -3.18
N ILE A 177 -0.42 -11.33 -3.58
CA ILE A 177 -0.22 -9.99 -4.09
C ILE A 177 -0.77 -9.01 -3.06
N ASN A 178 0.07 -8.09 -2.62
CA ASN A 178 -0.33 -6.98 -1.78
C ASN A 178 -0.38 -5.70 -2.62
N TRP A 179 -1.58 -5.17 -2.82
CA TRP A 179 -1.79 -3.87 -3.43
C TRP A 179 -2.19 -2.85 -2.36
N THR A 180 -1.36 -1.83 -2.20
CA THR A 180 -1.53 -0.76 -1.21
C THR A 180 -1.79 0.56 -1.92
N THR A 181 -2.85 1.28 -1.53
CA THR A 181 -3.08 2.68 -1.92
C THR A 181 -3.16 3.52 -0.66
N ALA A 182 -2.30 4.51 -0.53
CA ALA A 182 -2.15 5.33 0.67
C ALA A 182 -2.30 6.83 0.37
N LEU A 183 -2.73 7.60 1.37
CA LEU A 183 -2.74 9.05 1.36
C LEU A 183 -1.95 9.56 2.55
N HIS A 184 -0.76 10.11 2.30
CA HIS A 184 0.16 10.56 3.33
C HIS A 184 0.08 12.06 3.57
N ILE A 185 0.21 12.45 4.82
CA ILE A 185 0.72 13.75 5.21
C ILE A 185 2.24 13.63 5.25
N VAL A 186 2.93 14.48 4.49
CA VAL A 186 4.39 14.41 4.33
C VAL A 186 5.03 15.66 4.90
N GLY A 187 5.96 15.45 5.83
CA GLY A 187 6.85 16.51 6.31
C GLY A 187 8.23 16.37 5.68
N ARG A 188 8.79 17.46 5.16
CA ARG A 188 10.16 17.49 4.61
C ARG A 188 10.97 18.65 5.15
N TYR A 189 12.30 18.50 5.12
CA TYR A 189 13.22 19.59 5.39
C TYR A 189 14.28 19.69 4.28
N GLY A 190 14.71 20.92 3.95
CA GLY A 190 15.66 21.17 2.87
C GLY A 190 17.03 21.57 3.40
N PHE A 191 18.06 20.83 2.99
CA PHE A 191 19.46 21.12 3.19
C PHE A 191 20.14 21.46 1.86
N LEU A 192 21.29 22.12 1.91
CA LEU A 192 22.10 22.51 0.76
C LEU A 192 21.30 23.36 -0.27
N PRO A 193 20.70 24.49 0.16
CA PRO A 193 20.00 25.38 -0.75
C PRO A 193 20.96 26.05 -1.73
N ASP A 194 20.53 26.22 -2.99
CA ASP A 194 21.23 26.99 -3.99
C ASP A 194 20.25 27.79 -4.88
N LYS A 195 20.78 28.48 -5.90
CA LYS A 195 19.98 29.34 -6.78
C LYS A 195 18.97 28.55 -7.62
N GLU A 196 19.28 27.29 -7.94
CA GLU A 196 18.42 26.43 -8.75
C GLU A 196 17.37 25.71 -7.91
N VAL A 197 17.75 25.27 -6.69
CA VAL A 197 16.88 24.58 -5.73
C VAL A 197 16.87 25.35 -4.41
N PRO A 198 16.11 26.44 -4.32
CA PRO A 198 16.12 27.32 -3.12
C PRO A 198 15.65 26.65 -1.84
N PHE A 199 14.80 25.62 -1.93
CA PHE A 199 14.36 24.85 -0.76
C PHE A 199 15.48 23.95 -0.21
N GLY A 200 16.41 23.51 -1.08
CA GLY A 200 17.54 22.64 -0.74
C GLY A 200 17.60 21.39 -1.59
N ARG A 201 18.81 20.98 -1.96
CA ARG A 201 19.01 19.78 -2.80
C ARG A 201 18.80 18.49 -2.03
N LEU A 202 19.20 18.45 -0.76
CA LEU A 202 19.04 17.27 0.09
C LEU A 202 17.79 17.45 0.95
N GLN A 203 16.80 16.60 0.76
CA GLN A 203 15.48 16.71 1.40
C GLN A 203 15.13 15.41 2.12
N PRO A 204 15.51 15.25 3.41
CA PRO A 204 14.91 14.21 4.24
C PRO A 204 13.42 14.49 4.45
N TYR A 205 12.63 13.43 4.49
CA TYR A 205 11.19 13.52 4.70
C TYR A 205 10.64 12.30 5.44
N VAL A 206 9.51 12.51 6.07
CA VAL A 206 8.70 11.46 6.70
C VAL A 206 7.25 11.64 6.28
N GLY A 207 6.53 10.56 6.19
CA GLY A 207 5.10 10.57 5.86
C GLY A 207 4.34 9.51 6.63
N ILE A 208 3.09 9.79 6.91
CA ILE A 208 2.17 8.86 7.55
C ILE A 208 0.77 9.09 7.01
N GLY A 209 0.02 8.02 6.85
CA GLY A 209 -1.36 8.14 6.44
C GLY A 209 -2.15 6.84 6.43
N PRO A 210 -3.48 6.95 6.28
CA PRO A 210 -4.33 5.79 6.07
C PRO A 210 -4.00 5.12 4.74
N ALA A 211 -4.15 3.81 4.71
CA ALA A 211 -3.99 3.01 3.52
C ALA A 211 -5.18 2.08 3.32
N ILE A 212 -5.55 1.88 2.08
CA ILE A 212 -6.44 0.82 1.64
C ILE A 212 -5.57 -0.26 1.04
N ILE A 213 -5.75 -1.46 1.52
CA ILE A 213 -4.89 -2.57 1.19
C ILE A 213 -5.73 -3.74 0.75
N VAL A 214 -5.34 -4.30 -0.39
CA VAL A 214 -5.98 -5.49 -0.96
C VAL A 214 -4.93 -6.58 -1.02
N LEU A 215 -5.17 -7.64 -0.25
CA LEU A 215 -4.39 -8.86 -0.30
C LEU A 215 -5.11 -9.82 -1.23
N TYR A 216 -4.44 -10.21 -2.30
CA TYR A 216 -4.90 -11.27 -3.20
C TYR A 216 -4.11 -12.54 -2.93
N GLU A 217 -4.82 -13.61 -2.76
CA GLU A 217 -4.32 -14.95 -2.77
C GLU A 217 -5.04 -15.71 -3.90
N GLU A 218 -4.52 -16.83 -4.36
CA GLU A 218 -5.05 -17.52 -5.55
C GLU A 218 -6.54 -17.90 -5.40
N VAL A 219 -6.99 -18.13 -4.17
CA VAL A 219 -8.36 -18.58 -3.86
C VAL A 219 -9.29 -17.42 -3.52
N ASP A 220 -8.79 -16.37 -2.83
CA ASP A 220 -9.62 -15.31 -2.25
C ASP A 220 -8.87 -13.97 -2.20
N SER A 221 -9.57 -12.92 -1.78
CA SER A 221 -8.97 -11.59 -1.57
C SER A 221 -9.56 -10.89 -0.35
N ALA A 222 -8.67 -10.38 0.51
CA ALA A 222 -9.03 -9.54 1.64
C ALA A 222 -8.84 -8.06 1.31
N LYS A 223 -9.80 -7.23 1.72
CA LYS A 223 -9.76 -5.76 1.56
C LYS A 223 -9.83 -5.12 2.93
N ASN A 224 -8.80 -4.41 3.31
CA ASN A 224 -8.67 -3.86 4.66
C ASN A 224 -8.19 -2.42 4.66
N PHE A 225 -8.52 -1.73 5.76
CA PHE A 225 -7.83 -0.51 6.14
C PHE A 225 -6.54 -0.84 6.88
N GLY A 226 -5.55 0.02 6.65
CA GLY A 226 -4.28 -0.04 7.33
C GLY A 226 -3.68 1.35 7.50
N ILE A 227 -2.47 1.36 7.98
CA ILE A 227 -1.63 2.54 8.08
C ILE A 227 -0.38 2.32 7.22
N ASP A 228 0.04 3.36 6.51
CA ASP A 228 1.32 3.41 5.81
C ASP A 228 2.19 4.50 6.42
N VAL A 229 3.42 4.15 6.76
CA VAL A 229 4.43 5.08 7.29
C VAL A 229 5.65 5.00 6.40
N MET A 230 6.23 6.15 6.07
CA MET A 230 7.44 6.23 5.27
C MET A 230 8.46 7.21 5.84
N ALA A 231 9.71 6.92 5.61
CA ALA A 231 10.83 7.82 5.86
C ALA A 231 11.84 7.70 4.72
N GLY A 232 12.31 8.82 4.20
CA GLY A 232 13.21 8.81 3.07
C GLY A 232 14.08 10.04 2.96
N VAL A 233 14.96 10.00 1.98
CA VAL A 233 15.81 11.12 1.59
C VAL A 233 15.69 11.28 0.08
N ARG A 234 15.40 12.50 -0.35
CA ARG A 234 15.39 12.91 -1.76
C ARG A 234 16.58 13.81 -2.03
N TYR A 235 17.22 13.60 -3.17
CA TYR A 235 18.24 14.50 -3.69
C TYR A 235 17.78 15.10 -5.01
N MET A 236 17.71 16.43 -5.08
CA MET A 236 17.31 17.18 -6.26
C MET A 236 18.54 17.46 -7.13
N PHE A 237 18.61 16.82 -8.30
CA PHE A 237 19.66 17.10 -9.30
C PHE A 237 19.44 18.43 -9.99
N THR A 238 18.18 18.73 -10.29
CA THR A 238 17.72 20.01 -10.84
C THR A 238 16.47 20.44 -10.06
N LYS A 239 15.95 21.64 -10.34
CA LYS A 239 14.66 22.10 -9.78
C LYS A 239 13.47 21.20 -10.15
N HIS A 240 13.62 20.33 -11.14
CA HIS A 240 12.56 19.48 -11.66
C HIS A 240 12.77 17.98 -11.45
N ILE A 241 14.01 17.53 -11.26
CA ILE A 241 14.33 16.10 -11.20
C ILE A 241 15.03 15.78 -9.89
N GLY A 242 14.47 14.86 -9.14
CA GLY A 242 15.05 14.30 -7.94
C GLY A 242 15.04 12.78 -7.96
N ALA A 243 16.02 12.18 -7.29
CA ALA A 243 16.00 10.76 -6.94
C ALA A 243 15.78 10.62 -5.43
N PHE A 244 15.21 9.51 -5.02
CA PHE A 244 14.96 9.24 -3.61
C PHE A 244 15.21 7.79 -3.22
N VAL A 245 15.52 7.59 -1.95
CA VAL A 245 15.54 6.28 -1.28
C VAL A 245 14.58 6.39 -0.10
N GLU A 246 13.79 5.36 0.12
CA GLU A 246 12.68 5.37 1.08
C GLU A 246 12.55 4.03 1.77
N TYR A 247 12.36 4.06 3.06
CA TYR A 247 11.85 2.93 3.84
C TYR A 247 10.37 3.15 4.11
N LYS A 248 9.58 2.09 3.97
CA LYS A 248 8.13 2.09 4.18
C LYS A 248 7.72 0.95 5.09
N TYR A 249 6.70 1.20 5.86
CA TYR A 249 6.04 0.19 6.69
C TYR A 249 4.53 0.28 6.51
N ASN A 250 3.93 -0.84 6.12
CA ASN A 250 2.49 -1.00 6.03
C ASN A 250 2.02 -1.94 7.13
N HIS A 251 0.94 -1.60 7.79
CA HIS A 251 0.25 -2.47 8.74
C HIS A 251 -1.22 -2.58 8.42
N HIS A 252 -1.72 -3.81 8.36
CA HIS A 252 -3.13 -4.13 8.13
C HIS A 252 -3.68 -4.84 9.34
N TRP A 253 -4.83 -4.39 9.83
CA TRP A 253 -5.51 -5.02 10.95
C TRP A 253 -6.53 -6.04 10.46
N GLY A 254 -6.44 -7.28 10.97
CA GLY A 254 -7.49 -8.27 10.88
C GLY A 254 -7.93 -8.62 9.46
N ALA A 255 -7.00 -8.84 8.54
CA ALA A 255 -7.32 -9.33 7.21
C ALA A 255 -7.95 -10.72 7.32
N GLU A 256 -9.10 -10.92 6.69
CA GLU A 256 -9.80 -12.20 6.62
C GLU A 256 -9.70 -12.73 5.20
N ILE A 257 -9.17 -13.95 5.05
CA ILE A 257 -8.94 -14.58 3.75
C ILE A 257 -9.21 -16.07 3.82
N GLU A 258 -9.87 -16.64 2.82
CA GLU A 258 -9.94 -18.08 2.64
C GLU A 258 -8.61 -18.56 2.05
N ALA A 259 -7.65 -18.84 2.94
CA ALA A 259 -6.31 -19.26 2.54
C ALA A 259 -6.31 -20.66 1.90
N HIS A 260 -5.25 -20.96 1.15
CA HIS A 260 -5.00 -22.31 0.62
C HIS A 260 -5.13 -23.37 1.71
N PRO A 261 -5.64 -24.55 1.39
CA PRO A 261 -5.83 -25.61 2.35
C PRO A 261 -4.49 -26.03 2.99
N PHE A 262 -4.51 -26.33 4.29
CA PHE A 262 -3.41 -26.98 4.95
C PHE A 262 -3.66 -28.50 5.06
N TYR A 263 -2.60 -29.25 5.18
CA TYR A 263 -2.65 -30.73 5.18
C TYR A 263 -2.10 -31.29 6.47
N LEU A 264 -2.82 -32.28 7.04
CA LEU A 264 -2.36 -33.07 8.15
C LEU A 264 -1.42 -34.20 7.67
N PRO A 265 -0.60 -34.78 8.55
CA PRO A 265 0.26 -35.91 8.20
C PRO A 265 -0.48 -37.15 7.68
N ASN A 266 -1.74 -37.33 8.04
CA ASN A 266 -2.60 -38.41 7.56
C ASN A 266 -3.24 -38.10 6.18
N GLY A 267 -2.92 -36.95 5.58
CA GLY A 267 -3.46 -36.53 4.29
C GLY A 267 -4.78 -35.77 4.35
N ALA A 268 -5.39 -35.61 5.54
CA ALA A 268 -6.61 -34.80 5.67
C ALA A 268 -6.33 -33.33 5.36
N GLU A 269 -7.27 -32.71 4.64
CA GLU A 269 -7.21 -31.33 4.19
C GLU A 269 -8.06 -30.42 5.08
N GLY A 270 -7.46 -29.34 5.61
CA GLY A 270 -8.16 -28.32 6.41
C GLY A 270 -8.43 -27.07 5.58
N ARG A 271 -9.69 -26.59 5.59
CA ARG A 271 -10.13 -25.36 4.91
C ARG A 271 -10.93 -24.46 5.85
N GLY A 272 -10.72 -23.17 5.77
CA GLY A 272 -11.48 -22.17 6.51
C GLY A 272 -10.95 -20.77 6.28
N THR A 273 -11.66 -19.78 6.79
CA THR A 273 -11.24 -18.38 6.75
C THR A 273 -10.17 -18.14 7.80
N ALA A 274 -9.00 -17.72 7.38
CA ALA A 274 -7.91 -17.31 8.24
C ALA A 274 -7.94 -15.80 8.47
N GLN A 275 -7.77 -15.38 9.72
CA GLN A 275 -7.56 -14.00 10.12
C GLN A 275 -6.08 -13.77 10.37
N LEU A 276 -5.55 -12.65 9.88
CA LEU A 276 -4.16 -12.26 10.13
C LEU A 276 -4.00 -10.74 10.18
N ASP A 277 -3.07 -10.30 11.02
CA ASP A 277 -2.52 -8.96 10.90
C ASP A 277 -1.35 -9.03 9.93
N PHE A 278 -1.33 -8.17 8.92
CA PHE A 278 -0.30 -8.28 7.87
C PHE A 278 0.61 -7.06 7.90
N ASP A 279 1.88 -7.31 8.19
CA ASP A 279 2.96 -6.33 8.20
C ASP A 279 3.81 -6.45 6.95
N CYS A 280 4.20 -5.33 6.36
CA CYS A 280 5.11 -5.31 5.23
C CYS A 280 6.09 -4.15 5.34
N HIS A 281 7.38 -4.45 5.29
CA HIS A 281 8.47 -3.49 5.22
C HIS A 281 8.97 -3.40 3.78
N LYS A 282 9.24 -2.19 3.29
CA LYS A 282 9.73 -1.98 1.93
C LYS A 282 10.94 -1.05 1.96
N VAL A 283 11.95 -1.37 1.17
CA VAL A 283 13.06 -0.45 0.87
C VAL A 283 13.02 -0.21 -0.62
N VAL A 284 12.84 1.05 -1.00
CA VAL A 284 12.60 1.43 -2.39
C VAL A 284 13.50 2.58 -2.82
N MET A 285 13.79 2.64 -4.11
CA MET A 285 14.45 3.76 -4.74
C MET A 285 13.69 4.20 -5.99
N GLY A 286 13.69 5.49 -6.26
CA GLY A 286 12.90 6.02 -7.35
C GLY A 286 13.36 7.40 -7.81
N VAL A 287 12.63 7.89 -8.80
CA VAL A 287 12.80 9.23 -9.36
C VAL A 287 11.49 9.99 -9.30
N ALA A 288 11.57 11.29 -9.11
CA ALA A 288 10.43 12.18 -9.09
C ALA A 288 10.67 13.40 -9.98
N TYR A 289 9.62 13.81 -10.69
CA TYR A 289 9.58 15.04 -11.45
C TYR A 289 8.72 16.08 -10.74
N HIS A 290 9.25 17.28 -10.58
CA HIS A 290 8.66 18.40 -9.84
C HIS A 290 8.32 19.56 -10.81
N TRP A 291 7.16 20.24 -10.61
CA TRP A 291 6.75 21.38 -11.47
C TRP A 291 6.02 22.49 -10.71
#